data_a406d5be8e2d5bd3495f0de700ceb9e6
#
_entry.id   a406d5be8e2d5bd3495f0de700ceb9e6
#
_cell.length_a   1.000
_cell.length_b   1.000
_cell.length_c   1.000
_cell.angle_alpha   90.00
_cell.angle_beta   90.00
_cell.angle_gamma   90.00
#
_symmetry.space_group_name_H-M   'P 1'
#
loop_
_entity.id
_entity.type
_entity.pdbx_description
1 polymer ?
#
loop_
_entity_poly.entity_id
_entity_poly.type
_entity_poly.pdbx_seq_one_letter_code
_entity_poly.pdbx_strand_id
1 'polypeptide(L)'
;IGESAVSVAYAACSLARQIFESLRELQILLVGAGETIELVSRHLLRHGVKKLMIANRTLSRAERLVETLASNTPIEVYSLDELQTPLNQADIVISSTSSPNVLITKAMAEIAEKARQFRPTLMVDIAVPRDIDENVSELESVYHYTVDDLQDIIQRNLSQREQASEQAQDIITQECMDFFEWLKVHQFSNLIRHYRDEAENTRQELLEKALHQIQQGENAEKILQELS
;
A
#
# COMPACT_ATOMS: atom_id res chain seq x y z
N ILE A 1 -13.81 -16.84 0.67
CA ILE A 1 -12.65 -17.54 0.05
C ILE A 1 -11.84 -16.55 -0.80
N GLY A 2 -12.47 -15.66 -1.58
CA GLY A 2 -11.76 -14.72 -2.46
C GLY A 2 -10.86 -13.70 -1.75
N GLU A 3 -11.30 -13.09 -0.66
CA GLU A 3 -10.50 -12.07 0.07
C GLU A 3 -9.22 -12.65 0.68
N SER A 4 -9.28 -13.88 1.21
CA SER A 4 -8.12 -14.57 1.77
C SER A 4 -7.07 -14.88 0.70
N ALA A 5 -7.49 -15.38 -0.49
CA ALA A 5 -6.58 -15.68 -1.59
C ALA A 5 -5.88 -14.42 -2.14
N VAL A 6 -6.62 -13.31 -2.26
CA VAL A 6 -6.05 -12.01 -2.66
C VAL A 6 -5.01 -11.53 -1.66
N SER A 7 -5.31 -11.63 -0.36
CA SER A 7 -4.39 -11.21 0.70
C SER A 7 -3.10 -12.02 0.71
N VAL A 8 -3.19 -13.35 0.57
CA VAL A 8 -2.03 -14.24 0.52
C VAL A 8 -1.18 -14.00 -0.74
N ALA A 9 -1.81 -13.85 -1.91
CA ALA A 9 -1.11 -13.53 -3.15
C ALA A 9 -0.36 -12.20 -3.04
N TYR A 10 -1.00 -11.18 -2.45
CA TYR A 10 -0.37 -9.88 -2.20
C TYR A 10 0.81 -10.01 -1.22
N ALA A 11 0.65 -10.76 -0.13
CA ALA A 11 1.70 -10.95 0.87
C ALA A 11 2.93 -11.65 0.28
N ALA A 12 2.75 -12.70 -0.52
CA ALA A 12 3.84 -13.39 -1.21
C ALA A 12 4.62 -12.44 -2.12
N CYS A 13 3.93 -11.63 -2.91
CA CYS A 13 4.56 -10.63 -3.77
C CYS A 13 5.23 -9.49 -2.99
N SER A 14 4.65 -9.07 -1.86
CA SER A 14 5.23 -8.06 -0.97
C SER A 14 6.52 -8.55 -0.33
N LEU A 15 6.53 -9.82 0.12
CA LEU A 15 7.72 -10.47 0.67
C LEU A 15 8.84 -10.58 -0.37
N ALA A 16 8.51 -10.95 -1.62
CA ALA A 16 9.46 -10.98 -2.71
C ALA A 16 10.15 -9.62 -2.92
N ARG A 17 9.40 -8.52 -2.81
CA ARG A 17 9.94 -7.16 -2.93
C ARG A 17 10.78 -6.70 -1.73
N GLN A 18 10.65 -7.34 -0.58
CA GLN A 18 11.51 -7.06 0.59
C GLN A 18 12.86 -7.77 0.48
N ILE A 19 12.88 -8.95 -0.15
CA ILE A 19 14.11 -9.75 -0.33
C ILE A 19 14.89 -9.29 -1.55
N PHE A 20 14.19 -8.92 -2.63
CA PHE A 20 14.79 -8.49 -3.89
C PHE A 20 14.47 -7.02 -4.16
N GLU A 21 15.48 -6.21 -4.47
CA GLU A 21 15.32 -4.77 -4.78
C GLU A 21 14.41 -4.54 -6.00
N SER A 22 14.46 -5.43 -6.99
CA SER A 22 13.67 -5.37 -8.21
C SER A 22 13.21 -6.75 -8.66
N LEU A 23 11.96 -6.86 -9.08
CA LEU A 23 11.43 -8.10 -9.66
C LEU A 23 11.71 -8.23 -11.18
N ARG A 24 12.17 -7.17 -11.84
CA ARG A 24 12.29 -7.10 -13.30
C ARG A 24 13.28 -8.08 -13.91
N GLU A 25 14.31 -8.44 -13.17
CA GLU A 25 15.35 -9.38 -13.65
C GLU A 25 15.11 -10.80 -13.16
N LEU A 26 14.05 -11.04 -12.39
CA LEU A 26 13.80 -12.32 -11.74
C LEU A 26 13.01 -13.28 -12.62
N GLN A 27 13.35 -14.56 -12.51
CA GLN A 27 12.63 -15.69 -13.07
C GLN A 27 11.81 -16.35 -11.96
N ILE A 28 10.53 -16.50 -12.20
CA ILE A 28 9.60 -16.95 -11.15
C ILE A 28 8.94 -18.26 -11.58
N LEU A 29 9.00 -19.24 -10.70
CA LEU A 29 8.31 -20.50 -10.82
C LEU A 29 7.04 -20.51 -9.99
N LEU A 30 5.92 -20.77 -10.62
CA LEU A 30 4.62 -20.98 -9.99
C LEU A 30 4.24 -22.45 -10.14
N VAL A 31 3.95 -23.09 -9.01
CA VAL A 31 3.54 -24.51 -8.98
C VAL A 31 2.05 -24.58 -8.66
N GLY A 32 1.29 -25.06 -9.65
CA GLY A 32 -0.18 -25.07 -9.66
C GLY A 32 -0.76 -24.17 -10.75
N ALA A 33 -2.06 -24.30 -10.99
CA ALA A 33 -2.82 -23.47 -11.94
C ALA A 33 -4.26 -23.20 -11.42
N GLY A 34 -4.35 -22.90 -10.13
CA GLY A 34 -5.58 -22.52 -9.45
C GLY A 34 -5.75 -20.99 -9.36
N GLU A 35 -6.86 -20.57 -8.77
CA GLU A 35 -7.22 -19.15 -8.61
C GLU A 35 -6.12 -18.32 -7.91
N THR A 36 -5.51 -18.87 -6.86
CA THR A 36 -4.43 -18.18 -6.15
C THR A 36 -3.22 -17.93 -7.02
N ILE A 37 -2.82 -18.95 -7.83
CA ILE A 37 -1.71 -18.82 -8.78
C ILE A 37 -2.03 -17.82 -9.89
N GLU A 38 -3.27 -17.76 -10.36
CA GLU A 38 -3.70 -16.74 -11.31
C GLU A 38 -3.56 -15.32 -10.73
N LEU A 39 -4.01 -15.10 -9.50
CA LEU A 39 -3.89 -13.81 -8.82
C LEU A 39 -2.42 -13.40 -8.62
N VAL A 40 -1.58 -14.34 -8.16
CA VAL A 40 -0.13 -14.15 -8.04
C VAL A 40 0.48 -13.78 -9.39
N SER A 41 0.16 -14.55 -10.44
CA SER A 41 0.65 -14.31 -11.80
C SER A 41 0.34 -12.89 -12.29
N ARG A 42 -0.92 -12.47 -12.16
CA ARG A 42 -1.36 -11.11 -12.55
C ARG A 42 -0.61 -10.02 -11.80
N HIS A 43 -0.37 -10.24 -10.51
CA HIS A 43 0.35 -9.29 -9.68
C HIS A 43 1.82 -9.19 -10.07
N LEU A 44 2.50 -10.32 -10.27
CA LEU A 44 3.90 -10.39 -10.70
C LEU A 44 4.11 -9.77 -12.08
N LEU A 45 3.22 -10.06 -13.04
CA LEU A 45 3.27 -9.50 -14.39
C LEU A 45 3.14 -7.97 -14.40
N ARG A 46 2.32 -7.40 -13.53
CA ARG A 46 2.23 -5.93 -13.35
C ARG A 46 3.54 -5.31 -12.87
N HIS A 47 4.36 -6.06 -12.13
CA HIS A 47 5.68 -5.62 -11.69
C HIS A 47 6.79 -5.83 -12.72
N GLY A 48 6.46 -6.41 -13.87
CA GLY A 48 7.37 -6.54 -15.01
C GLY A 48 8.49 -7.56 -14.78
N VAL A 49 8.16 -8.73 -14.23
CA VAL A 49 9.11 -9.85 -14.06
C VAL A 49 9.71 -10.27 -15.39
N LYS A 50 10.94 -10.79 -15.37
CA LYS A 50 11.68 -11.17 -16.57
C LYS A 50 11.05 -12.37 -17.28
N LYS A 51 10.66 -13.38 -16.52
CA LYS A 51 10.13 -14.65 -17.02
C LYS A 51 9.23 -15.28 -15.97
N LEU A 52 8.14 -15.86 -16.42
CA LEU A 52 7.26 -16.68 -15.59
C LEU A 52 7.31 -18.13 -16.07
N MET A 53 7.42 -19.07 -15.16
CA MET A 53 7.38 -20.50 -15.40
C MET A 53 6.22 -21.07 -14.60
N ILE A 54 5.34 -21.82 -15.22
CA ILE A 54 4.16 -22.41 -14.57
C ILE A 54 4.27 -23.92 -14.67
N ALA A 55 4.39 -24.59 -13.54
CA ALA A 55 4.40 -26.05 -13.47
C ALA A 55 3.06 -26.54 -12.92
N ASN A 56 2.43 -27.48 -13.62
CA ASN A 56 1.16 -28.05 -13.19
C ASN A 56 1.03 -29.52 -13.61
N ARG A 57 0.33 -30.31 -12.82
CA ARG A 57 0.03 -31.73 -13.13
C ARG A 57 -0.70 -31.89 -14.47
N THR A 58 -1.62 -30.97 -14.76
CA THR A 58 -2.40 -30.95 -15.99
C THR A 58 -1.94 -29.79 -16.86
N LEU A 59 -1.13 -30.06 -17.90
CA LEU A 59 -0.58 -29.03 -18.78
C LEU A 59 -1.64 -28.12 -19.38
N SER A 60 -2.77 -28.67 -19.84
CA SER A 60 -3.84 -27.88 -20.44
C SER A 60 -4.50 -26.87 -19.49
N ARG A 61 -4.37 -27.04 -18.16
CA ARG A 61 -4.80 -26.03 -17.19
C ARG A 61 -3.80 -24.86 -17.13
N ALA A 62 -2.52 -25.18 -17.14
CA ALA A 62 -1.49 -24.15 -17.16
C ALA A 62 -1.51 -23.36 -18.49
N GLU A 63 -1.72 -24.01 -19.61
CA GLU A 63 -1.87 -23.37 -20.94
C GLU A 63 -3.05 -22.41 -20.97
N ARG A 64 -4.22 -22.81 -20.46
CA ARG A 64 -5.39 -21.91 -20.32
C ARG A 64 -5.11 -20.72 -19.41
N LEU A 65 -4.35 -20.93 -18.34
CA LEU A 65 -3.96 -19.84 -17.46
C LEU A 65 -3.09 -18.84 -18.24
N VAL A 66 -2.12 -19.30 -19.04
CA VAL A 66 -1.29 -18.45 -19.89
C VAL A 66 -2.15 -17.62 -20.86
N GLU A 67 -3.12 -18.26 -21.54
CA GLU A 67 -4.05 -17.57 -22.43
C GLU A 67 -4.85 -16.47 -21.70
N THR A 68 -5.31 -16.78 -20.47
CA THR A 68 -6.08 -15.83 -19.63
C THR A 68 -5.24 -14.65 -19.17
N LEU A 69 -3.93 -14.86 -18.96
CA LEU A 69 -3.01 -13.79 -18.51
C LEU A 69 -2.70 -12.78 -19.62
N ALA A 70 -2.76 -13.17 -20.88
CA ALA A 70 -2.58 -12.33 -22.07
C ALA A 70 -1.40 -11.35 -21.94
N SER A 71 -0.23 -11.83 -21.51
CA SER A 71 0.94 -11.03 -21.19
C SER A 71 1.99 -11.07 -22.29
N ASN A 72 2.75 -9.96 -22.44
CA ASN A 72 3.92 -9.90 -23.29
C ASN A 72 5.19 -10.48 -22.63
N THR A 73 5.16 -10.71 -21.31
CA THR A 73 6.25 -11.38 -20.59
C THR A 73 6.34 -12.84 -21.03
N PRO A 74 7.54 -13.40 -21.28
CA PRO A 74 7.70 -14.81 -21.58
C PRO A 74 7.13 -15.70 -20.48
N ILE A 75 6.20 -16.60 -20.84
CA ILE A 75 5.61 -17.57 -19.92
C ILE A 75 5.86 -18.96 -20.49
N GLU A 76 6.53 -19.81 -19.73
CA GLU A 76 6.78 -21.20 -20.09
C GLU A 76 5.96 -22.12 -19.20
N VAL A 77 5.49 -23.24 -19.77
CA VAL A 77 4.68 -24.23 -19.06
C VAL A 77 5.46 -25.54 -18.94
N TYR A 78 5.41 -26.15 -17.78
CA TYR A 78 6.08 -27.40 -17.46
C TYR A 78 5.11 -28.42 -16.83
N SER A 79 5.38 -29.70 -17.04
CA SER A 79 4.76 -30.75 -16.24
C SER A 79 5.41 -30.86 -14.86
N LEU A 80 4.70 -31.43 -13.88
CA LEU A 80 5.32 -31.68 -12.57
C LEU A 80 6.48 -32.68 -12.63
N ASP A 81 6.52 -33.56 -13.64
CA ASP A 81 7.61 -34.51 -13.82
C ASP A 81 8.91 -33.83 -14.26
N GLU A 82 8.79 -32.63 -14.84
CA GLU A 82 9.92 -31.81 -15.29
C GLU A 82 10.27 -30.68 -14.30
N LEU A 83 9.70 -30.70 -13.08
CA LEU A 83 9.77 -29.61 -12.10
C LEU A 83 11.19 -29.16 -11.74
N GLN A 84 12.17 -30.11 -11.80
CA GLN A 84 13.57 -29.77 -11.54
C GLN A 84 14.15 -28.76 -12.53
N THR A 85 13.71 -28.80 -13.80
CA THR A 85 14.22 -27.90 -14.83
C THR A 85 13.90 -26.40 -14.54
N PRO A 86 12.65 -26.01 -14.33
CA PRO A 86 12.34 -24.62 -13.97
C PRO A 86 12.83 -24.26 -12.56
N LEU A 87 12.89 -25.22 -11.62
CA LEU A 87 13.40 -24.98 -10.27
C LEU A 87 14.87 -24.53 -10.28
N ASN A 88 15.70 -25.10 -11.15
CA ASN A 88 17.10 -24.72 -11.31
C ASN A 88 17.30 -23.28 -11.81
N GLN A 89 16.26 -22.64 -12.34
CA GLN A 89 16.32 -21.29 -12.91
C GLN A 89 15.62 -20.25 -12.03
N ALA A 90 14.69 -20.68 -11.17
CA ALA A 90 13.79 -19.80 -10.45
C ALA A 90 14.48 -19.03 -9.31
N ASP A 91 14.35 -17.72 -9.30
CA ASP A 91 14.74 -16.86 -8.19
C ASP A 91 13.65 -16.84 -7.11
N ILE A 92 12.41 -17.01 -7.53
CA ILE A 92 11.24 -17.11 -6.64
C ILE A 92 10.42 -18.33 -7.04
N VAL A 93 10.01 -19.12 -6.06
CA VAL A 93 9.11 -20.25 -6.20
C VAL A 93 7.88 -19.99 -5.36
N ILE A 94 6.69 -20.07 -5.94
CA ILE A 94 5.42 -19.98 -5.19
C ILE A 94 4.58 -21.20 -5.52
N SER A 95 4.27 -22.02 -4.52
CA SER A 95 3.50 -23.25 -4.69
C SER A 95 2.13 -23.13 -4.06
N SER A 96 1.10 -23.55 -4.81
CA SER A 96 -0.30 -23.59 -4.40
C SER A 96 -1.02 -24.69 -5.14
N THR A 97 -0.82 -25.93 -4.70
CA THR A 97 -1.53 -27.09 -5.24
C THR A 97 -2.41 -27.75 -4.19
N SER A 98 -3.15 -28.75 -4.59
CA SER A 98 -3.86 -29.66 -3.70
C SER A 98 -3.22 -31.05 -3.69
N SER A 99 -1.90 -31.12 -3.89
CA SER A 99 -1.19 -32.38 -3.85
C SER A 99 -1.20 -32.96 -2.44
N PRO A 100 -1.48 -34.27 -2.28
CA PRO A 100 -1.36 -34.91 -0.98
C PRO A 100 0.10 -35.18 -0.57
N ASN A 101 1.05 -35.03 -1.51
CA ASN A 101 2.47 -35.31 -1.31
C ASN A 101 3.29 -34.05 -1.59
N VAL A 102 4.44 -33.96 -0.92
CA VAL A 102 5.46 -32.96 -1.19
C VAL A 102 5.92 -33.07 -2.66
N LEU A 103 5.96 -31.91 -3.34
CA LEU A 103 6.37 -31.80 -4.74
C LEU A 103 7.82 -31.35 -4.87
N ILE A 104 8.28 -30.45 -3.99
CA ILE A 104 9.65 -29.94 -3.96
C ILE A 104 10.33 -30.50 -2.71
N THR A 105 11.19 -31.50 -2.91
CA THR A 105 11.97 -32.09 -1.82
C THR A 105 13.22 -31.26 -1.53
N LYS A 106 13.82 -31.46 -0.35
CA LYS A 106 15.12 -30.85 0.01
C LYS A 106 16.20 -31.20 -1.03
N ALA A 107 16.25 -32.45 -1.50
CA ALA A 107 17.23 -32.88 -2.52
C ALA A 107 17.10 -32.11 -3.84
N MET A 108 15.86 -31.82 -4.26
CA MET A 108 15.60 -31.00 -5.46
C MET A 108 16.05 -29.56 -5.25
N ALA A 109 15.81 -29.00 -4.08
CA ALA A 109 16.23 -27.65 -3.72
C ALA A 109 17.76 -27.53 -3.64
N GLU A 110 18.46 -28.53 -3.11
CA GLU A 110 19.94 -28.59 -3.09
C GLU A 110 20.53 -28.61 -4.50
N ILE A 111 19.92 -29.35 -5.43
CA ILE A 111 20.35 -29.40 -6.85
C ILE A 111 20.14 -28.00 -7.47
N ALA A 112 19.02 -27.38 -7.24
CA ALA A 112 18.70 -26.06 -7.75
C ALA A 112 19.64 -24.97 -7.16
N GLU A 113 19.91 -25.01 -5.85
CA GLU A 113 20.85 -24.12 -5.18
C GLU A 113 22.24 -24.15 -5.84
N LYS A 114 22.78 -25.37 -6.08
CA LYS A 114 24.07 -25.58 -6.78
C LYS A 114 24.02 -25.07 -8.22
N ALA A 115 22.95 -25.39 -8.97
CA ALA A 115 22.77 -24.92 -10.34
C ALA A 115 22.72 -23.38 -10.43
N ARG A 116 22.21 -22.73 -9.43
CA ARG A 116 22.10 -21.28 -9.32
C ARG A 116 23.33 -20.62 -8.68
N GLN A 117 24.38 -21.40 -8.36
CA GLN A 117 25.60 -20.89 -7.72
C GLN A 117 25.32 -20.18 -6.39
N PHE A 118 24.45 -20.77 -5.56
CA PHE A 118 24.05 -20.26 -4.25
C PHE A 118 23.44 -18.84 -4.25
N ARG A 119 22.89 -18.41 -5.38
CA ARG A 119 22.12 -17.16 -5.41
C ARG A 119 20.85 -17.32 -4.57
N PRO A 120 20.44 -16.27 -3.82
CA PRO A 120 19.24 -16.32 -2.99
C PRO A 120 18.01 -16.81 -3.76
N THR A 121 17.25 -17.71 -3.15
CA THR A 121 15.98 -18.23 -3.67
C THR A 121 14.91 -18.03 -2.62
N LEU A 122 13.81 -17.38 -2.99
CA LEU A 122 12.62 -17.30 -2.16
C LEU A 122 11.68 -18.44 -2.51
N MET A 123 11.31 -19.25 -1.53
CA MET A 123 10.31 -20.31 -1.68
C MET A 123 9.11 -20.02 -0.79
N VAL A 124 7.92 -19.90 -1.37
CA VAL A 124 6.67 -19.60 -0.66
C VAL A 124 5.69 -20.75 -0.89
N ASP A 125 5.39 -21.47 0.18
CA ASP A 125 4.43 -22.55 0.18
C ASP A 125 3.08 -22.10 0.74
N ILE A 126 2.11 -21.91 -0.14
CA ILE A 126 0.74 -21.55 0.24
C ILE A 126 -0.26 -22.70 0.03
N ALA A 127 0.26 -23.90 -0.15
CA ALA A 127 -0.54 -25.12 -0.31
C ALA A 127 -0.96 -25.73 1.05
N VAL A 128 -2.08 -26.39 1.06
CA VAL A 128 -2.56 -27.21 2.17
C VAL A 128 -3.12 -28.51 1.58
N PRO A 129 -2.46 -29.68 1.80
CA PRO A 129 -1.17 -29.89 2.49
C PRO A 129 0.01 -29.19 1.83
N ARG A 130 1.16 -29.19 2.49
CA ARG A 130 2.37 -28.52 2.01
C ARG A 130 2.95 -29.19 0.77
N ASP A 131 3.34 -28.35 -0.19
CA ASP A 131 4.00 -28.77 -1.44
C ASP A 131 5.53 -28.84 -1.33
N ILE A 132 6.11 -28.09 -0.36
CA ILE A 132 7.54 -27.93 -0.19
C ILE A 132 7.98 -28.57 1.12
N ASP A 133 9.06 -29.35 1.08
CA ASP A 133 9.67 -29.98 2.26
C ASP A 133 10.16 -28.92 3.24
N GLU A 134 9.79 -29.02 4.52
CA GLU A 134 10.20 -28.07 5.57
C GLU A 134 11.72 -27.97 5.72
N ASN A 135 12.43 -29.07 5.45
CA ASN A 135 13.89 -29.13 5.55
C ASN A 135 14.61 -28.29 4.48
N VAL A 136 13.91 -27.69 3.51
CA VAL A 136 14.53 -26.73 2.58
C VAL A 136 15.02 -25.47 3.29
N SER A 137 14.44 -25.16 4.47
CA SER A 137 14.87 -24.05 5.33
C SER A 137 16.27 -24.22 5.94
N GLU A 138 16.85 -25.43 5.89
CA GLU A 138 18.23 -25.69 6.31
C GLU A 138 19.27 -25.26 5.26
N LEU A 139 18.85 -24.92 4.05
CA LEU A 139 19.74 -24.46 2.98
C LEU A 139 20.05 -22.97 3.15
N GLU A 140 21.32 -22.61 3.06
CA GLU A 140 21.80 -21.25 3.38
C GLU A 140 21.27 -20.18 2.40
N SER A 141 21.02 -20.54 1.14
CA SER A 141 20.55 -19.60 0.11
C SER A 141 19.04 -19.64 -0.10
N VAL A 142 18.28 -20.40 0.70
CA VAL A 142 16.84 -20.57 0.55
C VAL A 142 16.08 -19.86 1.68
N TYR A 143 15.25 -18.91 1.30
CA TYR A 143 14.28 -18.24 2.19
C TYR A 143 12.93 -18.93 2.04
N HIS A 144 12.60 -19.81 2.97
CA HIS A 144 11.35 -20.57 2.95
C HIS A 144 10.30 -19.93 3.85
N TYR A 145 9.12 -19.67 3.27
CA TYR A 145 7.96 -19.14 3.97
C TYR A 145 6.73 -19.98 3.66
N THR A 146 5.87 -20.10 4.63
CA THR A 146 4.62 -20.85 4.54
C THR A 146 3.42 -19.92 4.54
N VAL A 147 2.22 -20.47 4.31
CA VAL A 147 0.98 -19.69 4.40
C VAL A 147 0.79 -19.09 5.80
N ASP A 148 1.24 -19.76 6.85
CA ASP A 148 1.13 -19.30 8.23
C ASP A 148 2.03 -18.07 8.45
N ASP A 149 3.27 -18.11 7.96
CA ASP A 149 4.20 -16.98 8.01
C ASP A 149 3.65 -15.76 7.26
N LEU A 150 2.98 -15.99 6.12
CA LEU A 150 2.33 -14.91 5.36
C LEU A 150 1.15 -14.32 6.12
N GLN A 151 0.38 -15.12 6.86
CA GLN A 151 -0.72 -14.62 7.69
C GLN A 151 -0.20 -13.71 8.80
N ASP A 152 0.91 -14.07 9.45
CA ASP A 152 1.56 -13.23 10.45
C ASP A 152 2.03 -11.89 9.87
N ILE A 153 2.59 -11.90 8.66
CA ILE A 153 2.99 -10.68 7.95
C ILE A 153 1.76 -9.81 7.64
N ILE A 154 0.66 -10.41 7.19
CA ILE A 154 -0.60 -9.69 6.91
C ILE A 154 -1.14 -9.05 8.18
N GLN A 155 -1.18 -9.78 9.30
CA GLN A 155 -1.68 -9.26 10.57
C GLN A 155 -0.84 -8.09 11.08
N ARG A 156 0.48 -8.20 11.03
CA ARG A 156 1.38 -7.08 11.40
C ARG A 156 1.15 -5.85 10.53
N ASN A 157 0.99 -6.03 9.22
CA ASN A 157 0.72 -4.93 8.30
C ASN A 157 -0.64 -4.28 8.56
N LEU A 158 -1.67 -5.06 8.90
CA LEU A 158 -2.99 -4.55 9.28
C LEU A 158 -2.91 -3.71 10.56
N SER A 159 -2.27 -4.24 11.61
CA SER A 159 -2.08 -3.51 12.87
C SER A 159 -1.32 -2.20 12.69
N GLN A 160 -0.28 -2.18 11.85
CA GLN A 160 0.46 -0.96 11.53
C GLN A 160 -0.42 0.07 10.79
N ARG A 161 -1.29 -0.40 9.88
CA ARG A 161 -2.23 0.48 9.16
C ARG A 161 -3.31 1.04 10.09
N GLU A 162 -3.81 0.24 11.02
CA GLU A 162 -4.77 0.68 12.03
C GLU A 162 -4.14 1.77 12.92
N GLN A 163 -2.94 1.55 13.44
CA GLN A 163 -2.21 2.56 14.22
C GLN A 163 -1.94 3.85 13.43
N ALA A 164 -1.53 3.72 12.17
CA ALA A 164 -1.32 4.89 11.30
C ALA A 164 -2.64 5.64 11.02
N SER A 165 -3.75 4.92 10.89
CA SER A 165 -5.08 5.50 10.73
C SER A 165 -5.55 6.26 11.98
N GLU A 166 -5.32 5.71 13.17
CA GLU A 166 -5.60 6.39 14.45
C GLU A 166 -4.78 7.67 14.58
N GLN A 167 -3.48 7.60 14.32
CA GLN A 167 -2.61 8.79 14.34
C GLN A 167 -3.05 9.87 13.33
N ALA A 168 -3.46 9.46 12.13
CA ALA A 168 -3.99 10.39 11.13
C ALA A 168 -5.30 11.04 11.60
N GLN A 169 -6.15 10.29 12.29
CA GLN A 169 -7.40 10.80 12.85
C GLN A 169 -7.16 11.82 13.97
N ASP A 170 -6.16 11.59 14.81
CA ASP A 170 -5.75 12.52 15.85
C ASP A 170 -5.23 13.84 15.24
N ILE A 171 -4.39 13.75 14.21
CA ILE A 171 -3.89 14.94 13.47
C ILE A 171 -5.06 15.72 12.86
N ILE A 172 -5.98 15.04 12.16
CA ILE A 172 -7.14 15.67 11.55
C ILE A 172 -7.99 16.38 12.62
N THR A 173 -8.20 15.73 13.76
CA THR A 173 -8.97 16.29 14.87
C THR A 173 -8.31 17.55 15.41
N GLN A 174 -6.99 17.53 15.61
CA GLN A 174 -6.24 18.71 16.09
C GLN A 174 -6.29 19.85 15.09
N GLU A 175 -6.03 19.58 13.81
CA GLU A 175 -6.09 20.60 12.75
C GLU A 175 -7.50 21.20 12.60
N CYS A 176 -8.54 20.39 12.77
CA CYS A 176 -9.91 20.90 12.82
C CYS A 176 -10.15 21.83 14.01
N MET A 177 -9.66 21.48 15.20
CA MET A 177 -9.78 22.35 16.39
C MET A 177 -9.05 23.68 16.18
N ASP A 178 -7.82 23.64 15.70
CA ASP A 178 -7.01 24.82 15.41
C ASP A 178 -7.65 25.71 14.35
N PHE A 179 -8.24 25.10 13.31
CA PHE A 179 -9.01 25.83 12.30
C PHE A 179 -10.24 26.53 12.89
N PHE A 180 -11.01 25.88 13.77
CA PHE A 180 -12.16 26.49 14.41
C PHE A 180 -11.76 27.62 15.37
N GLU A 181 -10.65 27.49 16.07
CA GLU A 181 -10.12 28.58 16.90
C GLU A 181 -9.67 29.76 16.03
N TRP A 182 -8.95 29.52 14.96
CA TRP A 182 -8.58 30.57 14.02
C TRP A 182 -9.81 31.26 13.42
N LEU A 183 -10.83 30.51 13.05
CA LEU A 183 -12.08 31.06 12.49
C LEU A 183 -12.80 31.98 13.50
N LYS A 184 -12.87 31.61 14.79
CA LYS A 184 -13.43 32.46 15.84
C LYS A 184 -12.67 33.77 15.93
N VAL A 185 -11.35 33.71 16.03
CA VAL A 185 -10.51 34.93 16.12
C VAL A 185 -10.71 35.81 14.88
N HIS A 186 -10.83 35.22 13.70
CA HIS A 186 -11.01 35.98 12.46
C HIS A 186 -12.39 36.67 12.37
N GLN A 187 -13.46 36.01 12.84
CA GLN A 187 -14.79 36.59 12.93
C GLN A 187 -14.83 37.76 13.90
N PHE A 188 -14.20 37.62 15.07
CA PHE A 188 -14.11 38.74 16.06
C PHE A 188 -13.29 39.90 15.52
N SER A 189 -12.22 39.66 14.80
CA SER A 189 -11.40 40.71 14.19
C SER A 189 -12.19 41.55 13.18
N ASN A 190 -13.03 40.92 12.37
CA ASN A 190 -13.91 41.64 11.44
C ASN A 190 -14.99 42.46 12.15
N LEU A 191 -15.56 41.93 13.22
CA LEU A 191 -16.55 42.67 14.05
C LEU A 191 -15.93 43.92 14.71
N ILE A 192 -14.73 43.79 15.28
CA ILE A 192 -13.98 44.90 15.87
C ILE A 192 -13.65 45.95 14.81
N ARG A 193 -13.25 45.55 13.60
CA ARG A 193 -12.95 46.46 12.51
C ARG A 193 -14.21 47.23 12.09
N HIS A 194 -15.33 46.54 11.92
CA HIS A 194 -16.61 47.17 11.56
C HIS A 194 -17.06 48.15 12.63
N TYR A 195 -16.98 47.79 13.91
CA TYR A 195 -17.29 48.70 15.01
C TYR A 195 -16.41 49.95 15.04
N ARG A 196 -15.13 49.82 14.77
CA ARG A 196 -14.19 50.96 14.66
C ARG A 196 -14.53 51.88 13.50
N ASP A 197 -14.86 51.30 12.35
CA ASP A 197 -15.22 52.06 11.15
C ASP A 197 -16.53 52.82 11.36
N GLU A 198 -17.55 52.25 12.01
CA GLU A 198 -18.79 52.93 12.39
C GLU A 198 -18.53 54.04 13.40
N ALA A 199 -17.74 53.82 14.42
CA ALA A 199 -17.39 54.82 15.39
C ALA A 199 -16.63 56.00 14.74
N GLU A 200 -15.69 55.74 13.84
CA GLU A 200 -14.96 56.79 13.12
C GLU A 200 -15.86 57.56 12.16
N ASN A 201 -16.79 56.93 11.46
CA ASN A 201 -17.78 57.60 10.62
C ASN A 201 -18.68 58.52 11.45
N THR A 202 -19.19 58.02 12.58
CA THR A 202 -20.01 58.83 13.49
C THR A 202 -19.23 60.03 14.00
N ARG A 203 -17.97 59.82 14.39
CA ARG A 203 -17.09 60.92 14.84
C ARG A 203 -16.92 61.97 13.76
N GLN A 204 -16.72 61.53 12.49
CA GLN A 204 -16.52 62.43 11.36
C GLN A 204 -17.77 63.23 11.03
N GLU A 205 -18.95 62.60 11.04
CA GLU A 205 -20.26 63.28 10.86
C GLU A 205 -20.50 64.34 11.94
N LEU A 206 -20.22 64.02 13.21
CA LEU A 206 -20.37 64.96 14.33
C LEU A 206 -19.40 66.13 14.20
N LEU A 207 -18.16 65.88 13.78
CA LEU A 207 -17.13 66.90 13.55
C LEU A 207 -17.56 67.87 12.43
N GLU A 208 -18.05 67.32 11.31
CA GLU A 208 -18.52 68.15 10.20
C GLU A 208 -19.74 68.99 10.57
N LYS A 209 -20.67 68.43 11.33
CA LYS A 209 -21.80 69.17 11.89
C LYS A 209 -21.35 70.32 12.78
N ALA A 210 -20.43 70.03 13.71
CA ALA A 210 -19.89 71.02 14.62
C ALA A 210 -19.15 72.17 13.88
N LEU A 211 -18.32 71.82 12.90
CA LEU A 211 -17.63 72.80 12.07
C LEU A 211 -18.61 73.69 11.28
N HIS A 212 -19.68 73.12 10.73
CA HIS A 212 -20.72 73.87 10.01
C HIS A 212 -21.50 74.86 10.95
N GLN A 213 -21.85 74.44 12.17
CA GLN A 213 -22.48 75.27 13.17
C GLN A 213 -21.56 76.43 13.63
N ILE A 214 -20.27 76.16 13.79
CA ILE A 214 -19.28 77.20 14.11
C ILE A 214 -19.20 78.27 13.00
N GLN A 215 -19.19 77.83 11.73
CA GLN A 215 -19.16 78.72 10.57
C GLN A 215 -20.44 79.61 10.45
N GLN A 216 -21.57 79.11 10.98
CA GLN A 216 -22.83 79.87 11.01
C GLN A 216 -22.90 80.86 12.22
N GLY A 217 -21.84 80.88 13.06
CA GLY A 217 -21.75 81.82 14.14
C GLY A 217 -22.41 81.30 15.44
N GLU A 218 -22.70 80.04 15.58
CA GLU A 218 -23.21 79.48 16.83
C GLU A 218 -22.14 79.46 17.93
N ASN A 219 -22.55 79.50 19.17
CA ASN A 219 -21.61 79.49 20.30
C ASN A 219 -20.92 78.13 20.46
N ALA A 220 -19.60 78.13 20.45
CA ALA A 220 -18.76 76.90 20.56
C ALA A 220 -19.02 76.11 21.86
N GLU A 221 -19.31 76.77 22.99
CA GLU A 221 -19.67 76.11 24.26
C GLU A 221 -20.97 75.26 24.15
N LYS A 222 -21.97 75.80 23.44
CA LYS A 222 -23.20 75.01 23.19
C LYS A 222 -23.00 73.81 22.32
N ILE A 223 -22.16 73.93 21.27
CA ILE A 223 -21.84 72.83 20.36
C ILE A 223 -21.07 71.74 21.12
N LEU A 224 -20.15 72.08 22.00
CA LEU A 224 -19.40 71.11 22.81
C LEU A 224 -20.30 70.37 23.81
N GLN A 225 -21.35 71.01 24.33
CA GLN A 225 -22.32 70.34 25.20
C GLN A 225 -23.27 69.40 24.47
N GLU A 226 -23.54 69.61 23.19
CA GLU A 226 -24.36 68.73 22.37
C GLU A 226 -23.55 67.50 21.84
N LEU A 227 -22.19 67.56 21.88
CA LEU A 227 -21.29 66.49 21.44
C LEU A 227 -20.81 65.57 22.56
N SER A 228 -21.06 65.89 23.80
CA SER A 228 -20.68 65.12 24.99
C SER A 228 -21.80 64.21 25.49
#